data_9bc802ba86207ac14068166a5caf8ea6
#
_entry.id   9bc802ba86207ac14068166a5caf8ea6
#
_cell.length_a   1.000
_cell.length_b   1.000
_cell.length_c   1.000
_cell.angle_alpha   90.00
_cell.angle_beta   90.00
_cell.angle_gamma   90.00
#
_symmetry.space_group_name_H-M   'P 1'
#
loop_
_entity.id
_entity.type
_entity.pdbx_description
1 polymer ?
#
loop_
_entity_poly.entity_id
_entity_poly.type
_entity_poly.pdbx_seq_one_letter_code
_entity_poly.pdbx_strand_id
1 'polypeptide(L)'
;MKKKNIFLGLALMFSLSACYDLDKEPEGVLSTATPFTSTGEMRNYLDQFYESAVRAQGFAAGGGAGIAGNDVNSDNMASNSVNSRLAGETALSSASALSDYTKIRNVNFFLNNLENCTEKGSTTYNQYVGEGYYFRAWYYYQMFINYGPLAWVETPLDPSLEATTLPRENRTVIADHILADLDKAISYLSEKN
;
A
#
# COMPACT_ATOMS: atom_id res chain seq x y z
N MET A 1 -4.51 -63.03 -25.70
CA MET A 1 -4.87 -62.23 -24.50
C MET A 1 -3.68 -61.65 -23.74
N LYS A 2 -2.47 -62.16 -23.78
CA LYS A 2 -1.31 -61.67 -23.02
C LYS A 2 -0.72 -60.35 -23.52
N LYS A 3 -0.84 -59.97 -24.78
CA LYS A 3 -0.29 -58.71 -25.33
C LYS A 3 -1.10 -57.49 -24.97
N LYS A 4 -2.43 -57.57 -24.76
CA LYS A 4 -3.29 -56.46 -24.34
C LYS A 4 -2.99 -55.95 -22.91
N ASN A 5 -2.63 -56.88 -22.01
CA ASN A 5 -2.35 -56.55 -20.61
C ASN A 5 -0.99 -55.88 -20.43
N ILE A 6 -0.02 -56.13 -21.35
CA ILE A 6 1.29 -55.48 -21.32
C ILE A 6 1.17 -54.00 -21.75
N PHE A 7 0.33 -53.69 -22.74
CA PHE A 7 0.05 -52.31 -23.16
C PHE A 7 -0.69 -51.51 -22.10
N LEU A 8 -1.61 -52.13 -21.35
CA LEU A 8 -2.33 -51.49 -20.27
C LEU A 8 -1.41 -51.20 -19.07
N GLY A 9 -0.46 -52.08 -18.76
CA GLY A 9 0.55 -51.87 -17.72
C GLY A 9 1.57 -50.79 -18.09
N LEU A 10 1.96 -50.66 -19.35
CA LEU A 10 2.87 -49.64 -19.84
C LEU A 10 2.21 -48.24 -19.84
N ALA A 11 0.90 -48.16 -20.18
CA ALA A 11 0.13 -46.92 -20.12
C ALA A 11 -0.08 -46.43 -18.68
N LEU A 12 -0.21 -47.32 -17.71
CA LEU A 12 -0.36 -46.97 -16.30
C LEU A 12 0.94 -46.45 -15.67
N MET A 13 2.11 -46.87 -16.16
CA MET A 13 3.40 -46.36 -15.68
C MET A 13 3.72 -44.97 -16.21
N PHE A 14 3.19 -44.55 -17.36
CA PHE A 14 3.36 -43.20 -17.88
C PHE A 14 2.47 -42.16 -17.22
N SER A 15 1.38 -42.55 -16.57
CA SER A 15 0.47 -41.61 -15.87
C SER A 15 0.97 -41.22 -14.49
N LEU A 16 1.99 -41.86 -13.93
CA LEU A 16 2.54 -41.53 -12.61
C LEU A 16 3.64 -40.43 -12.63
N SER A 17 4.13 -40.07 -13.82
CA SER A 17 5.14 -39.00 -13.95
C SER A 17 4.56 -37.62 -14.21
N ALA A 18 3.23 -37.46 -14.18
CA ALA A 18 2.57 -36.17 -14.37
C ALA A 18 2.50 -35.27 -13.11
N CYS A 19 2.97 -35.76 -11.96
CA CYS A 19 3.12 -34.96 -10.75
C CYS A 19 4.55 -34.42 -10.60
N TYR A 20 5.10 -33.85 -11.67
CA TYR A 20 6.37 -33.18 -11.60
C TYR A 20 6.11 -31.72 -11.21
N ASP A 21 6.56 -31.38 -10.03
CA ASP A 21 6.72 -29.99 -9.56
C ASP A 21 5.41 -29.23 -9.22
N LEU A 22 4.65 -29.75 -8.27
CA LEU A 22 3.57 -28.99 -7.61
C LEU A 22 4.09 -27.92 -6.63
N ASP A 23 5.40 -27.93 -6.34
CA ASP A 23 6.07 -26.95 -5.47
C ASP A 23 6.67 -25.75 -6.23
N LYS A 24 6.35 -25.56 -7.51
CA LYS A 24 6.68 -24.32 -8.20
C LYS A 24 5.76 -23.23 -7.70
N GLU A 25 6.28 -22.39 -6.82
CA GLU A 25 5.66 -21.11 -6.59
C GLU A 25 5.58 -20.35 -7.94
N PRO A 26 4.42 -19.80 -8.33
CA PRO A 26 4.30 -19.03 -9.56
C PRO A 26 5.33 -17.88 -9.55
N GLU A 27 6.10 -17.73 -10.60
CA GLU A 27 7.02 -16.62 -10.75
C GLU A 27 6.21 -15.30 -10.65
N GLY A 28 6.55 -14.44 -9.69
CA GLY A 28 5.88 -13.16 -9.44
C GLY A 28 4.82 -13.18 -8.34
N VAL A 29 4.59 -14.30 -7.65
CA VAL A 29 3.83 -14.31 -6.40
C VAL A 29 4.78 -14.05 -5.24
N LEU A 30 4.43 -13.06 -4.40
CA LEU A 30 5.17 -12.78 -3.17
C LEU A 30 5.25 -14.04 -2.30
N SER A 31 6.44 -14.57 -2.12
CA SER A 31 6.68 -15.60 -1.11
C SER A 31 6.37 -15.02 0.26
N THR A 32 5.49 -15.68 1.01
CA THR A 32 5.19 -15.29 2.39
C THR A 32 6.39 -15.48 3.32
N ALA A 33 7.33 -16.32 2.95
CA ALA A 33 8.53 -16.63 3.73
C ALA A 33 9.62 -15.56 3.58
N THR A 34 9.83 -15.01 2.38
CA THR A 34 10.84 -13.98 2.09
C THR A 34 10.34 -13.05 0.99
N PRO A 35 9.59 -11.99 1.34
CA PRO A 35 9.04 -11.06 0.35
C PRO A 35 10.14 -10.16 -0.23
N PHE A 36 9.94 -9.70 -1.48
CA PHE A 36 10.75 -8.69 -2.17
C PHE A 36 12.17 -9.11 -2.48
N THR A 37 12.36 -10.35 -2.94
CA THR A 37 13.68 -10.85 -3.35
C THR A 37 14.19 -10.20 -4.63
N SER A 38 13.31 -9.61 -5.44
CA SER A 38 13.62 -8.91 -6.68
C SER A 38 12.90 -7.57 -6.80
N THR A 39 13.41 -6.69 -7.65
CA THR A 39 12.75 -5.42 -7.98
C THR A 39 11.41 -5.62 -8.69
N GLY A 40 11.21 -6.73 -9.39
CA GLY A 40 9.93 -7.09 -9.99
C GLY A 40 8.83 -7.34 -8.95
N GLU A 41 9.15 -8.05 -7.86
CA GLU A 41 8.23 -8.24 -6.74
C GLU A 41 7.93 -6.94 -6.00
N MET A 42 8.93 -6.08 -5.83
CA MET A 42 8.76 -4.75 -5.24
C MET A 42 7.76 -3.93 -6.05
N ARG A 43 7.89 -3.91 -7.39
CA ARG A 43 6.98 -3.21 -8.28
C ARG A 43 5.55 -3.74 -8.14
N ASN A 44 5.37 -5.04 -8.28
CA ASN A 44 4.05 -5.67 -8.20
C ASN A 44 3.33 -5.33 -6.89
N TYR A 45 4.10 -5.23 -5.79
CA TYR A 45 3.53 -4.84 -4.51
C TYR A 45 3.17 -3.35 -4.44
N LEU A 46 4.01 -2.47 -4.98
CA LEU A 46 3.78 -1.03 -4.99
C LEU A 46 2.60 -0.60 -5.87
N ASP A 47 2.32 -1.36 -6.93
CA ASP A 47 1.23 -1.05 -7.87
C ASP A 47 -0.13 -0.86 -7.18
N GLN A 48 -0.39 -1.56 -6.06
CA GLN A 48 -1.61 -1.41 -5.27
C GLN A 48 -1.80 0.01 -4.69
N PHE A 49 -0.71 0.75 -4.45
CA PHE A 49 -0.78 2.08 -3.84
C PHE A 49 -1.10 3.17 -4.86
N TYR A 50 -0.75 2.96 -6.13
CA TYR A 50 -1.01 3.93 -7.18
C TYR A 50 -2.50 4.19 -7.40
N GLU A 51 -3.33 3.17 -7.35
CA GLU A 51 -4.78 3.33 -7.53
C GLU A 51 -5.38 4.32 -6.51
N SER A 52 -4.88 4.33 -5.29
CA SER A 52 -5.40 5.20 -4.24
C SER A 52 -4.70 6.56 -4.17
N ALA A 53 -3.42 6.66 -4.58
CA ALA A 53 -2.63 7.89 -4.53
C ALA A 53 -2.79 8.75 -5.79
N VAL A 54 -2.91 8.12 -6.97
CA VAL A 54 -3.03 8.80 -8.26
C VAL A 54 -4.44 8.61 -8.81
N ARG A 55 -5.42 9.24 -8.16
CA ARG A 55 -6.79 9.23 -8.69
C ARG A 55 -6.87 10.12 -9.92
N ALA A 56 -7.38 9.56 -11.03
CA ALA A 56 -7.90 10.38 -12.12
C ALA A 56 -9.06 11.23 -11.58
N GLN A 57 -8.81 12.52 -11.38
CA GLN A 57 -9.84 13.43 -10.92
C GLN A 57 -10.78 13.74 -12.09
N GLY A 58 -11.91 13.02 -12.17
CA GLY A 58 -13.00 13.40 -13.04
C GLY A 58 -13.68 14.68 -12.55
N PHE A 59 -14.29 15.44 -13.44
CA PHE A 59 -15.15 16.55 -13.06
C PHE A 59 -16.47 15.97 -12.53
N ALA A 60 -16.60 15.84 -11.22
CA ALA A 60 -17.87 15.48 -10.58
C ALA A 60 -18.36 16.66 -9.75
N ALA A 61 -19.46 17.24 -10.17
CA ALA A 61 -20.23 18.18 -9.37
C ALA A 61 -21.07 17.38 -8.37
N GLY A 62 -20.63 17.32 -7.12
CA GLY A 62 -21.37 16.68 -6.02
C GLY A 62 -20.78 15.37 -5.54
N GLY A 63 -20.57 15.25 -4.24
CA GLY A 63 -20.21 14.00 -3.58
C GLY A 63 -18.73 13.67 -3.42
N GLY A 64 -17.83 14.62 -3.55
CA GLY A 64 -16.51 14.51 -2.91
C GLY A 64 -15.40 13.83 -3.71
N ALA A 65 -15.57 13.47 -4.97
CA ALA A 65 -14.55 12.72 -5.72
C ALA A 65 -13.95 13.47 -6.93
N GLY A 66 -14.39 14.68 -7.25
CA GLY A 66 -13.91 15.46 -8.39
C GLY A 66 -13.19 16.75 -8.00
N ILE A 67 -12.63 17.44 -8.98
CA ILE A 67 -11.97 18.76 -8.79
C ILE A 67 -12.90 19.73 -8.07
N ALA A 68 -14.19 19.74 -8.44
CA ALA A 68 -15.22 20.57 -7.79
C ALA A 68 -15.63 20.05 -6.40
N GLY A 69 -15.38 18.77 -6.08
CA GLY A 69 -15.77 18.18 -4.81
C GLY A 69 -14.96 18.69 -3.60
N ASN A 70 -13.76 19.18 -3.83
CA ASN A 70 -12.94 19.75 -2.75
C ASN A 70 -13.52 21.07 -2.22
N ASP A 71 -14.18 21.85 -3.06
CA ASP A 71 -14.76 23.14 -2.69
C ASP A 71 -16.07 23.01 -1.89
N VAL A 72 -16.71 21.83 -1.92
CA VAL A 72 -17.91 21.54 -1.09
C VAL A 72 -17.60 21.60 0.40
N ASN A 73 -16.34 21.34 0.79
CA ASN A 73 -15.86 21.43 2.17
C ASN A 73 -15.27 22.79 2.54
N SER A 74 -15.41 23.78 1.68
CA SER A 74 -14.99 25.16 1.89
C SER A 74 -16.18 26.10 1.76
N ASP A 75 -16.00 27.37 2.08
CA ASP A 75 -16.98 28.43 1.91
C ASP A 75 -17.15 28.90 0.44
N ASN A 76 -16.35 28.34 -0.48
CA ASN A 76 -16.41 28.68 -1.91
C ASN A 76 -17.60 28.05 -2.64
N MET A 77 -18.18 26.98 -2.09
CA MET A 77 -19.30 26.29 -2.73
C MET A 77 -20.43 26.02 -1.74
N ALA A 78 -21.58 26.67 -1.95
CA ALA A 78 -22.78 26.39 -1.18
C ALA A 78 -23.50 25.14 -1.72
N SER A 79 -23.81 24.21 -0.84
CA SER A 79 -24.67 23.06 -1.15
C SER A 79 -26.08 23.27 -0.63
N ASN A 80 -27.06 22.53 -1.16
CA ASN A 80 -28.45 22.56 -0.68
C ASN A 80 -28.63 21.90 0.71
N SER A 81 -27.58 21.34 1.29
CA SER A 81 -27.58 20.74 2.62
C SER A 81 -26.49 21.36 3.47
N VAL A 82 -26.71 21.40 4.77
CA VAL A 82 -25.70 21.86 5.71
C VAL A 82 -24.50 20.90 5.68
N ASN A 83 -23.31 21.42 5.41
CA ASN A 83 -22.09 20.67 5.51
C ASN A 83 -21.70 20.55 7.00
N SER A 84 -21.79 19.35 7.57
CA SER A 84 -21.51 19.11 9.00
C SER A 84 -20.08 19.51 9.41
N ARG A 85 -19.12 19.42 8.47
CA ARG A 85 -17.73 19.86 8.74
C ARG A 85 -17.65 21.38 8.89
N LEU A 86 -18.31 22.14 8.02
CA LEU A 86 -18.36 23.61 8.11
C LEU A 86 -19.19 24.08 9.32
N ALA A 87 -20.20 23.30 9.70
CA ALA A 87 -21.00 23.55 10.89
C ALA A 87 -20.30 23.16 12.21
N GLY A 88 -19.13 22.51 12.14
CA GLY A 88 -18.43 22.03 13.34
C GLY A 88 -19.05 20.79 13.99
N GLU A 89 -19.96 20.11 13.29
CA GLU A 89 -20.74 18.95 13.78
C GLU A 89 -20.15 17.60 13.36
N THR A 90 -18.95 17.57 12.76
CA THR A 90 -18.35 16.32 12.30
C THR A 90 -17.88 15.48 13.47
N ALA A 91 -18.57 14.37 13.70
CA ALA A 91 -18.09 13.35 14.60
C ALA A 91 -16.96 12.53 13.94
N LEU A 92 -15.82 12.43 14.60
CA LEU A 92 -14.72 11.56 14.17
C LEU A 92 -15.16 10.09 14.37
N SER A 93 -15.30 9.36 13.27
CA SER A 93 -15.52 7.92 13.34
C SER A 93 -14.18 7.22 13.56
N SER A 94 -14.05 6.50 14.68
CA SER A 94 -12.88 5.67 14.97
C SER A 94 -12.63 4.59 13.92
N ALA A 95 -13.70 4.06 13.31
CA ALA A 95 -13.62 3.03 12.28
C ALA A 95 -12.91 3.50 11.00
N SER A 96 -13.11 4.76 10.58
CA SER A 96 -12.46 5.31 9.39
C SER A 96 -10.95 5.45 9.59
N ALA A 97 -10.52 5.90 10.75
CA ALA A 97 -9.10 6.03 11.05
C ALA A 97 -8.37 4.68 11.07
N LEU A 98 -9.01 3.62 11.57
CA LEU A 98 -8.43 2.27 11.58
C LEU A 98 -8.22 1.72 10.16
N SER A 99 -9.14 1.98 9.22
CA SER A 99 -8.98 1.54 7.83
C SER A 99 -7.79 2.21 7.14
N ASP A 100 -7.50 3.46 7.49
CA ASP A 100 -6.38 4.20 6.92
C ASP A 100 -5.03 3.69 7.44
N TYR A 101 -4.96 3.24 8.70
CA TYR A 101 -3.76 2.57 9.22
C TYR A 101 -3.44 1.24 8.53
N THR A 102 -4.40 0.57 7.91
CA THR A 102 -4.14 -0.61 7.07
C THR A 102 -3.21 -0.27 5.90
N LYS A 103 -3.39 0.91 5.28
CA LYS A 103 -2.49 1.37 4.20
C LYS A 103 -1.09 1.65 4.72
N ILE A 104 -0.98 2.30 5.87
CA ILE A 104 0.31 2.54 6.54
C ILE A 104 1.00 1.21 6.87
N ARG A 105 0.27 0.23 7.40
CA ARG A 105 0.80 -1.11 7.67
C ARG A 105 1.37 -1.77 6.42
N ASN A 106 0.66 -1.70 5.30
CA ASN A 106 1.11 -2.29 4.05
C ASN A 106 2.38 -1.61 3.51
N VAL A 107 2.46 -0.28 3.59
CA VAL A 107 3.69 0.44 3.21
C VAL A 107 4.84 0.12 4.17
N ASN A 108 4.59 0.06 5.48
CA ASN A 108 5.61 -0.33 6.45
C ASN A 108 6.09 -1.76 6.23
N PHE A 109 5.19 -2.68 5.87
CA PHE A 109 5.57 -4.04 5.49
C PHE A 109 6.56 -4.02 4.30
N PHE A 110 6.30 -3.22 3.29
CA PHE A 110 7.22 -3.04 2.17
C PHE A 110 8.57 -2.48 2.64
N LEU A 111 8.57 -1.36 3.35
CA LEU A 111 9.79 -0.67 3.79
C LEU A 111 10.65 -1.51 4.76
N ASN A 112 10.01 -2.35 5.58
CA ASN A 112 10.73 -3.19 6.56
C ASN A 112 11.32 -4.48 5.94
N ASN A 113 10.99 -4.81 4.70
CA ASN A 113 11.47 -6.00 4.01
C ASN A 113 12.43 -5.71 2.83
N LEU A 114 12.86 -4.47 2.66
CA LEU A 114 13.78 -4.05 1.60
C LEU A 114 15.13 -4.79 1.63
N GLU A 115 15.53 -5.26 2.80
CA GLU A 115 16.78 -5.99 3.00
C GLU A 115 16.81 -7.34 2.27
N ASN A 116 15.68 -7.90 1.91
CA ASN A 116 15.59 -9.17 1.21
C ASN A 116 15.93 -9.07 -0.30
N CYS A 117 15.92 -7.87 -0.88
CA CYS A 117 16.14 -7.69 -2.30
C CYS A 117 17.60 -7.94 -2.68
N THR A 118 17.82 -8.79 -3.67
CA THR A 118 19.17 -9.11 -4.19
C THR A 118 19.75 -8.00 -5.07
N GLU A 119 18.91 -7.10 -5.57
CA GLU A 119 19.27 -6.02 -6.48
C GLU A 119 19.47 -4.67 -5.77
N LYS A 120 19.81 -4.69 -4.48
CA LYS A 120 20.05 -3.48 -3.68
C LYS A 120 21.03 -2.52 -4.35
N GLY A 121 20.73 -1.24 -4.27
CA GLY A 121 21.56 -0.18 -4.82
C GLY A 121 21.43 0.01 -6.33
N SER A 122 20.66 -0.81 -7.04
CA SER A 122 20.35 -0.54 -8.44
C SER A 122 19.43 0.69 -8.54
N THR A 123 19.44 1.36 -9.70
CA THR A 123 18.57 2.51 -9.97
C THR A 123 17.08 2.14 -9.77
N THR A 124 16.70 0.95 -10.25
CA THR A 124 15.33 0.43 -10.12
C THR A 124 14.96 0.17 -8.65
N TYR A 125 15.86 -0.45 -7.88
CA TYR A 125 15.67 -0.64 -6.44
C TYR A 125 15.49 0.70 -5.72
N ASN A 126 16.38 1.65 -5.96
CA ASN A 126 16.31 2.98 -5.34
C ASN A 126 15.00 3.69 -5.69
N GLN A 127 14.55 3.58 -6.95
CA GLN A 127 13.27 4.15 -7.35
C GLN A 127 12.12 3.59 -6.50
N TYR A 128 12.03 2.28 -6.33
CA TYR A 128 10.95 1.67 -5.55
C TYR A 128 11.06 1.96 -4.05
N VAL A 129 12.27 2.06 -3.51
CA VAL A 129 12.46 2.53 -2.13
C VAL A 129 11.92 3.95 -1.96
N GLY A 130 12.25 4.85 -2.88
CA GLY A 130 11.74 6.22 -2.87
C GLY A 130 10.22 6.29 -2.99
N GLU A 131 9.62 5.48 -3.87
CA GLU A 131 8.17 5.37 -3.99
C GLU A 131 7.52 4.88 -2.68
N GLY A 132 8.13 3.92 -1.99
CA GLY A 132 7.65 3.44 -0.69
C GLY A 132 7.60 4.56 0.37
N TYR A 133 8.66 5.34 0.51
CA TYR A 133 8.66 6.50 1.41
C TYR A 133 7.64 7.56 1.00
N TYR A 134 7.51 7.83 -0.31
CA TYR A 134 6.49 8.74 -0.82
C TYR A 134 5.07 8.29 -0.46
N PHE A 135 4.73 7.00 -0.64
CA PHE A 135 3.40 6.50 -0.29
C PHE A 135 3.13 6.57 1.20
N ARG A 136 4.12 6.31 2.06
CA ARG A 136 3.94 6.48 3.50
C ARG A 136 3.64 7.93 3.86
N ALA A 137 4.43 8.86 3.35
CA ALA A 137 4.20 10.29 3.53
C ALA A 137 2.82 10.72 3.02
N TRP A 138 2.41 10.23 1.84
CA TRP A 138 1.11 10.52 1.25
C TRP A 138 -0.06 10.06 2.11
N TYR A 139 -0.04 8.82 2.60
CA TYR A 139 -1.12 8.31 3.44
C TYR A 139 -1.18 9.01 4.79
N TYR A 140 -0.04 9.29 5.40
CA TYR A 140 -0.01 10.08 6.63
C TYR A 140 -0.51 11.51 6.39
N TYR A 141 -0.16 12.14 5.29
CA TYR A 141 -0.69 13.45 4.94
C TYR A 141 -2.22 13.44 4.81
N GLN A 142 -2.79 12.45 4.13
CA GLN A 142 -4.25 12.31 4.00
C GLN A 142 -4.92 12.13 5.38
N MET A 143 -4.34 11.34 6.24
CA MET A 143 -4.84 11.17 7.61
C MET A 143 -4.66 12.46 8.43
N PHE A 144 -3.54 13.13 8.29
CA PHE A 144 -3.21 14.36 9.01
C PHE A 144 -4.20 15.49 8.74
N ILE A 145 -4.58 15.70 7.49
CA ILE A 145 -5.58 16.73 7.14
C ILE A 145 -6.99 16.40 7.63
N ASN A 146 -7.31 15.11 7.78
CA ASN A 146 -8.62 14.67 8.21
C ASN A 146 -8.77 14.56 9.75
N TYR A 147 -7.73 14.08 10.44
CA TYR A 147 -7.79 13.71 11.85
C TYR A 147 -6.90 14.57 12.77
N GLY A 148 -5.94 15.29 12.22
CA GLY A 148 -4.98 16.10 12.98
C GLY A 148 -3.90 15.25 13.67
N PRO A 149 -3.83 15.21 15.03
CA PRO A 149 -2.86 14.40 15.75
C PRO A 149 -3.03 12.91 15.48
N LEU A 150 -1.94 12.21 15.17
CA LEU A 150 -1.90 10.80 14.79
C LEU A 150 -0.85 10.05 15.61
N ALA A 151 -0.96 8.74 15.69
CA ALA A 151 0.16 7.90 16.10
C ALA A 151 1.10 7.68 14.90
N TRP A 152 2.39 7.94 15.07
CA TRP A 152 3.38 7.63 14.04
C TRP A 152 3.86 6.20 14.20
N VAL A 153 3.86 5.42 13.10
CA VAL A 153 4.19 4.01 13.07
C VAL A 153 5.12 3.72 11.91
N GLU A 154 6.26 3.12 12.17
CA GLU A 154 7.26 2.76 11.16
C GLU A 154 7.37 1.25 10.93
N THR A 155 6.71 0.45 11.76
CA THR A 155 6.71 -1.01 11.66
C THR A 155 5.32 -1.52 11.29
N PRO A 156 5.21 -2.70 10.66
CA PRO A 156 3.92 -3.33 10.41
C PRO A 156 3.24 -3.70 11.74
N LEU A 157 2.28 -2.91 12.18
CA LEU A 157 1.49 -3.23 13.38
C LEU A 157 0.43 -4.30 13.11
N ASP A 158 0.15 -5.12 14.11
CA ASP A 158 -1.05 -5.96 14.12
C ASP A 158 -2.28 -5.05 14.21
N PRO A 159 -3.22 -5.11 13.24
CA PRO A 159 -4.37 -4.22 13.21
C PRO A 159 -5.32 -4.37 14.39
N SER A 160 -5.22 -5.46 15.16
CA SER A 160 -6.21 -5.82 16.18
C SER A 160 -5.99 -5.18 17.56
N LEU A 161 -4.76 -4.85 17.95
CA LEU A 161 -4.47 -4.44 19.33
C LEU A 161 -3.58 -3.21 19.47
N GLU A 162 -2.50 -3.11 18.71
CA GLU A 162 -1.46 -2.11 18.98
C GLU A 162 -1.81 -0.70 18.47
N ALA A 163 -2.42 -0.58 17.30
CA ALA A 163 -2.76 0.72 16.71
C ALA A 163 -3.80 1.50 17.54
N THR A 164 -4.63 0.81 18.33
CA THR A 164 -5.64 1.45 19.18
C THR A 164 -5.08 1.99 20.48
N THR A 165 -3.92 1.53 20.90
CA THR A 165 -3.29 1.88 22.19
C THR A 165 -2.15 2.87 22.08
N LEU A 166 -1.66 3.14 20.86
CA LEU A 166 -0.55 4.08 20.65
C LEU A 166 -0.99 5.52 20.94
N PRO A 167 -0.19 6.28 21.68
CA PRO A 167 -0.47 7.69 21.93
C PRO A 167 -0.39 8.48 20.61
N ARG A 168 -1.27 9.46 20.47
CA ARG A 168 -1.20 10.40 19.34
C ARG A 168 -0.09 11.41 19.60
N GLU A 169 0.73 11.62 18.59
CA GLU A 169 1.76 12.66 18.61
C GLU A 169 1.19 14.03 18.23
N ASN A 170 1.90 15.08 18.60
CA ASN A 170 1.53 16.43 18.24
C ASN A 170 1.56 16.62 16.71
N ARG A 171 0.68 17.48 16.19
CA ARG A 171 0.58 17.81 14.76
C ARG A 171 1.92 18.22 14.15
N THR A 172 2.71 19.03 14.87
CA THR A 172 4.03 19.45 14.38
C THR A 172 4.96 18.27 14.18
N VAL A 173 5.00 17.33 15.13
CA VAL A 173 5.84 16.13 15.05
C VAL A 173 5.41 15.24 13.87
N ILE A 174 4.11 15.06 13.66
CA ILE A 174 3.61 14.32 12.50
C ILE A 174 4.00 15.00 11.19
N ALA A 175 3.90 16.32 11.12
CA ALA A 175 4.33 17.08 9.93
C ALA A 175 5.83 16.89 9.66
N ASP A 176 6.67 16.92 10.71
CA ASP A 176 8.11 16.71 10.60
C ASP A 176 8.42 15.28 10.10
N HIS A 177 7.72 14.27 10.58
CA HIS A 177 7.86 12.88 10.08
C HIS A 177 7.46 12.75 8.60
N ILE A 178 6.37 13.38 8.18
CA ILE A 178 5.94 13.40 6.77
C ILE A 178 7.01 14.04 5.90
N LEU A 179 7.56 15.18 6.32
CA LEU A 179 8.64 15.87 5.61
C LEU A 179 9.90 15.02 5.52
N ALA A 180 10.28 14.36 6.61
CA ALA A 180 11.44 13.47 6.63
C ALA A 180 11.29 12.28 5.66
N ASP A 181 10.08 11.72 5.54
CA ASP A 181 9.83 10.67 4.55
C ASP A 181 9.86 11.20 3.12
N LEU A 182 9.36 12.41 2.85
CA LEU A 182 9.49 13.06 1.55
C LEU A 182 10.96 13.35 1.19
N ASP A 183 11.78 13.78 2.14
CA ASP A 183 13.22 13.99 1.93
C ASP A 183 13.92 12.67 1.61
N LYS A 184 13.58 11.58 2.30
CA LYS A 184 14.08 10.25 1.94
C LYS A 184 13.63 9.85 0.54
N ALA A 185 12.35 10.03 0.20
CA ALA A 185 11.85 9.75 -1.14
C ALA A 185 12.65 10.50 -2.20
N ILE A 186 12.87 11.79 -2.04
CA ILE A 186 13.65 12.63 -2.95
C ILE A 186 15.09 12.11 -3.09
N SER A 187 15.73 11.69 -1.98
CA SER A 187 17.10 11.19 -2.01
C SER A 187 17.27 9.89 -2.80
N TYR A 188 16.22 9.06 -2.88
CA TYR A 188 16.21 7.81 -3.61
C TYR A 188 15.71 7.95 -5.05
N LEU A 189 14.73 8.85 -5.28
CA LEU A 189 14.21 9.16 -6.61
C LEU A 189 15.24 10.03 -7.33
N SER A 190 16.12 9.42 -8.12
CA SER A 190 17.03 10.18 -8.95
C SER A 190 16.27 10.95 -10.01
N GLU A 191 16.61 12.23 -10.19
CA GLU A 191 16.18 12.97 -11.37
C GLU A 191 16.68 12.23 -12.62
N LYS A 192 15.76 11.73 -13.42
CA LYS A 192 16.09 11.26 -14.76
C LYS A 192 16.24 12.50 -15.63
N ASN A 193 17.49 12.90 -15.85
CA ASN A 193 17.83 13.81 -16.93
C ASN A 193 17.62 13.14 -18.29
#